data_dafea3be739f492b9a7250a66e7e88c4
#
_entry.id   dafea3be739f492b9a7250a66e7e88c4
#
_cell.length_a   1.000
_cell.length_b   1.000
_cell.length_c   1.000
_cell.angle_alpha   90.00
_cell.angle_beta   90.00
_cell.angle_gamma   90.00
#
_symmetry.space_group_name_H-M   'P 1'
#
loop_
_entity.id
_entity.type
_entity.pdbx_description
1 polymer ?
#
loop_
_entity_poly.entity_id
_entity_poly.type
_entity_poly.pdbx_seq_one_letter_code
_entity_poly.pdbx_strand_id
1 'polypeptide(L)'
;MTTIDKWRSKALYYTMFEFRIKGKCYVSQNYRNRQLPSKKVADNNFLSTIVDTDDEWIRQRTGIKERHLSNGKEGTTYMAAHAAEAALENAGIGADELDMIIVATVSADTYVPSTSCSVQGAIGAIRATCFDINAACSGFLFALNTAYAYIEMGMAKTVLVAGAETLSREVDWSDRGSCILFGDGSGAAIVQKDDSNVGGLIASVTGSDGTQGDVLTCKGRGIQNPFHNSKRKKDYIRMDGQAVFRFAVTMVPRCVKQILKKTETDVDDIKFFVLHQANVRILELIAKRLKVDIDKFPMNLDRYGNTSSASIPILLDELNRNHLLERGDKIILSGFGGGLTWGAMLIEW
;
A
#
# COMPACT_ATOMS: atom_id res chain seq x y z
N MET A 1 -16.80 36.76 -4.58
CA MET A 1 -16.84 35.29 -4.82
C MET A 1 -15.63 34.95 -5.67
N THR A 2 -14.60 34.40 -5.09
CA THR A 2 -13.35 34.07 -5.77
C THR A 2 -13.54 32.78 -6.57
N THR A 3 -12.74 32.57 -7.60
CA THR A 3 -12.77 31.40 -8.50
C THR A 3 -12.69 30.05 -7.73
N ILE A 4 -12.20 30.07 -6.50
CA ILE A 4 -12.06 28.92 -5.60
C ILE A 4 -13.43 28.47 -5.03
N ASP A 5 -14.37 29.37 -4.81
CA ASP A 5 -15.70 29.02 -4.27
C ASP A 5 -16.58 28.27 -5.26
N LYS A 6 -16.30 28.39 -6.55
CA LYS A 6 -17.02 27.66 -7.61
C LYS A 6 -16.66 26.15 -7.68
N TRP A 7 -15.53 25.74 -7.09
CA TRP A 7 -15.09 24.34 -7.08
C TRP A 7 -15.66 23.53 -5.91
N ARG A 8 -16.11 24.19 -4.84
CA ARG A 8 -16.67 23.52 -3.66
C ARG A 8 -18.02 22.84 -3.86
N SER A 9 -18.74 23.15 -4.95
CA SER A 9 -20.06 22.59 -5.25
C SER A 9 -20.09 21.55 -6.39
N LYS A 10 -18.95 21.25 -7.03
CA LYS A 10 -18.89 20.27 -8.12
C LYS A 10 -18.40 18.93 -7.63
N ALA A 11 -19.19 17.91 -7.90
CA ALA A 11 -18.96 16.50 -7.67
C ALA A 11 -17.47 16.12 -7.72
N LEU A 12 -17.02 15.44 -6.67
CA LEU A 12 -15.76 14.71 -6.69
C LEU A 12 -15.74 13.80 -7.94
N TYR A 13 -14.98 14.17 -8.95
CA TYR A 13 -14.80 13.36 -10.15
C TYR A 13 -13.94 12.16 -9.79
N TYR A 14 -14.52 10.99 -9.82
CA TYR A 14 -13.81 9.73 -9.74
C TYR A 14 -13.39 9.32 -11.13
N THR A 15 -12.11 9.04 -11.32
CA THR A 15 -11.69 8.32 -12.52
C THR A 15 -12.00 6.85 -12.29
N MET A 16 -12.98 6.36 -13.00
CA MET A 16 -13.41 4.98 -12.93
C MET A 16 -13.11 4.33 -14.28
N PHE A 17 -12.23 3.36 -14.26
CA PHE A 17 -11.94 2.53 -15.42
C PHE A 17 -12.64 1.19 -15.27
N GLU A 18 -13.41 0.81 -16.28
CA GLU A 18 -13.92 -0.54 -16.42
C GLU A 18 -12.99 -1.28 -17.36
N PHE A 19 -12.15 -2.10 -16.80
CA PHE A 19 -11.31 -3.00 -17.57
C PHE A 19 -11.60 -4.42 -17.09
N ARG A 20 -12.13 -5.27 -17.94
CA ARG A 20 -12.01 -6.72 -17.78
C ARG A 20 -10.63 -7.09 -18.27
N ILE A 21 -9.64 -6.98 -17.40
CA ILE A 21 -8.28 -7.39 -17.72
C ILE A 21 -8.12 -8.83 -17.27
N LYS A 22 -7.94 -9.69 -18.23
CA LYS A 22 -7.56 -11.07 -18.03
C LYS A 22 -6.10 -11.11 -17.63
N GLY A 23 -5.81 -11.55 -16.41
CA GLY A 23 -4.44 -11.59 -15.93
C GLY A 23 -4.31 -12.42 -14.66
N LYS A 24 -3.18 -13.11 -14.52
CA LYS A 24 -2.82 -13.77 -13.27
C LYS A 24 -2.11 -12.79 -12.36
N CYS A 25 -2.49 -12.77 -11.10
CA CYS A 25 -1.78 -12.04 -10.07
C CYS A 25 -1.10 -13.05 -9.13
N TYR A 26 0.23 -12.98 -9.03
CA TYR A 26 1.02 -13.77 -8.09
C TYR A 26 1.59 -12.83 -7.05
N VAL A 27 1.33 -13.08 -5.79
CA VAL A 27 1.73 -12.19 -4.68
C VAL A 27 2.73 -12.88 -3.78
N SER A 28 3.75 -12.15 -3.34
CA SER A 28 4.69 -12.62 -2.33
C SER A 28 5.20 -11.48 -1.45
N GLN A 29 5.53 -11.80 -0.20
CA GLN A 29 6.11 -10.85 0.77
C GLN A 29 7.50 -11.29 1.22
N ASN A 30 8.32 -10.35 1.65
CA ASN A 30 9.65 -10.61 2.17
C ASN A 30 9.65 -10.80 3.68
N TYR A 31 9.11 -11.91 4.17
CA TYR A 31 9.25 -12.35 5.56
C TYR A 31 9.53 -13.84 5.69
N ARG A 32 10.03 -14.48 4.62
CA ARG A 32 10.41 -15.90 4.70
C ARG A 32 11.61 -16.13 5.60
N ASN A 33 11.49 -17.17 6.37
CA ASN A 33 12.38 -17.77 7.34
C ASN A 33 13.66 -18.38 6.74
N ARG A 34 14.41 -17.63 5.90
CA ARG A 34 15.77 -17.98 5.49
C ARG A 34 16.72 -16.93 6.05
N GLN A 35 17.29 -17.23 7.23
CA GLN A 35 18.48 -16.62 7.84
C GLN A 35 18.87 -15.22 7.29
N LEU A 36 18.03 -14.20 7.55
CA LEU A 36 18.42 -12.81 7.39
C LEU A 36 18.79 -12.24 8.75
N PRO A 37 19.94 -11.57 8.88
CA PRO A 37 20.34 -10.99 10.15
C PRO A 37 19.37 -9.90 10.58
N SER A 38 18.87 -10.05 11.79
CA SER A 38 18.03 -9.17 12.60
C SER A 38 16.66 -8.77 12.03
N LYS A 39 15.67 -9.62 12.27
CA LYS A 39 14.26 -9.20 12.40
C LYS A 39 14.16 -8.45 13.73
N LYS A 40 14.39 -7.16 13.77
CA LYS A 40 14.08 -6.38 14.96
C LYS A 40 12.58 -6.16 15.00
N VAL A 41 11.90 -7.01 15.72
CA VAL A 41 10.53 -6.79 16.14
C VAL A 41 10.55 -5.85 17.34
N ALA A 42 9.84 -4.73 17.21
CA ALA A 42 9.60 -3.80 18.29
C ALA A 42 8.18 -4.00 18.79
N ASP A 43 8.03 -4.61 19.96
CA ASP A 43 6.74 -4.71 20.64
C ASP A 43 6.39 -3.39 21.35
N ASN A 44 5.21 -3.33 21.93
CA ASN A 44 4.74 -2.15 22.63
C ASN A 44 5.51 -1.89 23.93
N ASN A 45 6.06 -2.95 24.58
CA ASN A 45 6.90 -2.78 25.75
C ASN A 45 8.22 -2.11 25.40
N PHE A 46 8.82 -2.45 24.26
CA PHE A 46 9.98 -1.72 23.75
C PHE A 46 9.67 -0.25 23.52
N LEU A 47 8.50 0.09 22.94
CA LEU A 47 8.12 1.48 22.71
C LEU A 47 7.90 2.27 24.01
N SER A 48 7.43 1.63 25.07
CA SER A 48 7.28 2.28 26.39
C SER A 48 8.62 2.71 27.01
N THR A 49 9.76 2.20 26.51
CA THR A 49 11.10 2.66 26.90
C THR A 49 11.54 3.93 26.16
N ILE A 50 10.82 4.33 25.09
CA ILE A 50 11.18 5.45 24.22
C ILE A 50 10.24 6.64 24.45
N VAL A 51 8.92 6.39 24.58
CA VAL A 51 7.88 7.40 24.76
C VAL A 51 6.94 7.02 25.89
N ASP A 52 6.24 8.00 26.45
CA ASP A 52 5.25 7.81 27.51
C ASP A 52 4.00 7.10 26.96
N THR A 53 4.02 5.75 26.98
CA THR A 53 2.96 4.86 26.48
C THR A 53 3.03 3.50 27.19
N ASP A 54 2.04 2.63 26.92
CA ASP A 54 2.01 1.24 27.36
C ASP A 54 1.32 0.34 26.33
N ASP A 55 1.46 -0.99 26.50
CA ASP A 55 0.89 -1.99 25.58
C ASP A 55 -0.63 -1.88 25.51
N GLU A 56 -1.31 -1.71 26.64
CA GLU A 56 -2.77 -1.66 26.68
C GLU A 56 -3.29 -0.42 25.92
N TRP A 57 -2.69 0.74 26.14
CA TRP A 57 -3.05 1.99 25.48
C TRP A 57 -2.90 1.91 23.95
N ILE A 58 -1.78 1.33 23.46
CA ILE A 58 -1.53 1.15 22.03
C ILE A 58 -2.54 0.19 21.44
N ARG A 59 -2.71 -1.00 22.03
CA ARG A 59 -3.61 -2.04 21.53
C ARG A 59 -5.07 -1.59 21.48
N GLN A 60 -5.56 -0.92 22.51
CA GLN A 60 -6.92 -0.41 22.53
C GLN A 60 -7.19 0.63 21.45
N ARG A 61 -6.18 1.41 21.04
CA ARG A 61 -6.34 2.48 20.06
C ARG A 61 -6.07 2.05 18.63
N THR A 62 -5.19 1.10 18.44
CA THR A 62 -4.66 0.76 17.11
C THR A 62 -4.86 -0.70 16.72
N GLY A 63 -4.93 -1.60 17.69
CA GLY A 63 -4.87 -3.04 17.51
C GLY A 63 -3.44 -3.58 17.37
N ILE A 64 -2.42 -2.72 17.31
CA ILE A 64 -1.02 -3.09 17.04
C ILE A 64 -0.37 -3.62 18.33
N LYS A 65 0.29 -4.79 18.24
CA LYS A 65 1.06 -5.42 19.31
C LYS A 65 2.56 -5.23 19.07
N GLU A 66 2.97 -5.37 17.81
CA GLU A 66 4.37 -5.28 17.40
C GLU A 66 4.49 -4.73 15.98
N ARG A 67 5.67 -4.32 15.60
CA ARG A 67 6.04 -3.89 14.25
C ARG A 67 7.47 -4.29 13.96
N HIS A 68 7.76 -4.47 12.68
CA HIS A 68 9.10 -4.72 12.20
C HIS A 68 9.80 -3.40 11.90
N LEU A 69 11.06 -3.29 12.31
CA LEU A 69 11.88 -2.11 12.05
C LEU A 69 13.19 -2.52 11.37
N SER A 70 13.54 -1.79 10.32
CA SER A 70 14.79 -1.96 9.58
C SER A 70 16.02 -1.73 10.47
N ASN A 71 17.10 -2.46 10.21
CA ASN A 71 18.34 -2.38 10.96
C ASN A 71 19.43 -1.52 10.30
N GLY A 72 19.04 -0.68 9.34
CA GLY A 72 19.93 0.20 8.60
C GLY A 72 20.68 -0.43 7.41
N LYS A 73 20.66 -1.76 7.27
CA LYS A 73 21.12 -2.50 6.08
C LYS A 73 19.96 -2.96 5.21
N GLU A 74 18.79 -3.09 5.81
CA GLU A 74 17.55 -3.54 5.21
C GLU A 74 16.69 -2.32 4.83
N GLY A 75 17.17 -1.51 3.87
CA GLY A 75 16.43 -0.37 3.35
C GLY A 75 15.25 -0.77 2.46
N THR A 76 14.54 0.22 1.95
CA THR A 76 13.36 0.03 1.08
C THR A 76 13.69 -0.79 -0.16
N THR A 77 14.82 -0.50 -0.82
CA THR A 77 15.30 -1.26 -1.99
C THR A 77 15.58 -2.72 -1.64
N TYR A 78 16.26 -2.96 -0.50
CA TYR A 78 16.60 -4.31 -0.07
C TYR A 78 15.34 -5.16 0.15
N MET A 79 14.36 -4.62 0.88
CA MET A 79 13.12 -5.32 1.16
C MET A 79 12.30 -5.54 -0.14
N ALA A 80 12.24 -4.53 -1.02
CA ALA A 80 11.54 -4.63 -2.29
C ALA A 80 12.15 -5.68 -3.22
N ALA A 81 13.49 -5.76 -3.30
CA ALA A 81 14.18 -6.75 -4.12
C ALA A 81 13.88 -8.19 -3.66
N HIS A 82 13.92 -8.43 -2.36
CA HIS A 82 13.58 -9.76 -1.84
C HIS A 82 12.09 -10.11 -1.98
N ALA A 83 11.19 -9.15 -1.84
CA ALA A 83 9.78 -9.37 -2.14
C ALA A 83 9.58 -9.69 -3.63
N ALA A 84 10.32 -9.02 -4.52
CA ALA A 84 10.33 -9.28 -5.95
C ALA A 84 10.84 -10.68 -6.29
N GLU A 85 11.97 -11.11 -5.73
CA GLU A 85 12.53 -12.46 -5.88
C GLU A 85 11.51 -13.54 -5.48
N ALA A 86 10.87 -13.34 -4.32
CA ALA A 86 9.85 -14.27 -3.83
C ALA A 86 8.60 -14.27 -4.71
N ALA A 87 8.19 -13.13 -5.30
CA ALA A 87 7.07 -13.05 -6.22
C ALA A 87 7.39 -13.77 -7.55
N LEU A 88 8.61 -13.62 -8.08
CA LEU A 88 9.09 -14.34 -9.25
C LEU A 88 9.11 -15.86 -9.02
N GLU A 89 9.66 -16.30 -7.88
CA GLU A 89 9.66 -17.72 -7.48
C GLU A 89 8.24 -18.28 -7.43
N ASN A 90 7.30 -17.53 -6.81
CA ASN A 90 5.90 -17.94 -6.70
C ASN A 90 5.17 -17.97 -8.06
N ALA A 91 5.52 -17.07 -8.97
CA ALA A 91 5.00 -17.04 -10.33
C ALA A 91 5.64 -18.10 -11.24
N GLY A 92 6.79 -18.67 -10.86
CA GLY A 92 7.55 -19.64 -11.66
C GLY A 92 8.20 -19.04 -12.91
N ILE A 93 8.59 -17.74 -12.85
CA ILE A 93 9.20 -17.02 -13.98
C ILE A 93 10.57 -16.43 -13.60
N GLY A 94 11.39 -16.17 -14.62
CA GLY A 94 12.67 -15.50 -14.48
C GLY A 94 12.55 -13.97 -14.46
N ALA A 95 13.54 -13.28 -13.87
CA ALA A 95 13.58 -11.83 -13.86
C ALA A 95 13.74 -11.23 -15.28
N ASP A 96 14.31 -11.97 -16.23
CA ASP A 96 14.45 -11.59 -17.63
C ASP A 96 13.13 -11.59 -18.43
N GLU A 97 12.06 -12.17 -17.85
CA GLU A 97 10.71 -12.13 -18.41
C GLU A 97 9.92 -10.88 -18.03
N LEU A 98 10.47 -10.04 -17.13
CA LEU A 98 9.83 -8.79 -16.74
C LEU A 98 9.98 -7.71 -17.81
N ASP A 99 8.84 -7.15 -18.25
CA ASP A 99 8.81 -5.98 -19.13
C ASP A 99 8.86 -4.68 -18.32
N MET A 100 8.38 -4.72 -17.06
CA MET A 100 8.26 -3.52 -16.23
C MET A 100 8.34 -3.83 -14.73
N ILE A 101 8.90 -2.87 -13.98
CA ILE A 101 8.92 -2.85 -12.51
C ILE A 101 8.34 -1.53 -12.01
N ILE A 102 7.31 -1.58 -11.18
CA ILE A 102 6.70 -0.42 -10.54
C ILE A 102 6.77 -0.60 -9.03
N VAL A 103 7.45 0.34 -8.35
CA VAL A 103 7.51 0.33 -6.88
C VAL A 103 6.70 1.50 -6.33
N ALA A 104 5.75 1.19 -5.45
CA ALA A 104 5.02 2.19 -4.67
C ALA A 104 5.75 2.42 -3.35
N THR A 105 6.23 3.65 -3.13
CA THR A 105 6.96 4.02 -1.90
C THR A 105 6.90 5.51 -1.63
N VAL A 106 6.93 5.89 -0.33
CA VAL A 106 7.15 7.27 0.16
C VAL A 106 8.47 7.40 0.91
N SER A 107 9.16 6.29 1.11
CA SER A 107 10.37 6.19 1.94
C SER A 107 11.53 5.56 1.16
N ALA A 108 11.72 5.99 -0.09
CA ALA A 108 12.82 5.54 -0.95
C ALA A 108 14.19 5.76 -0.28
N ASP A 109 15.15 4.87 -0.54
CA ASP A 109 16.52 5.00 -0.01
C ASP A 109 17.26 6.17 -0.64
N THR A 110 16.95 6.47 -1.92
CA THR A 110 17.54 7.54 -2.71
C THR A 110 16.47 8.27 -3.53
N TYR A 111 16.72 9.54 -3.85
CA TYR A 111 15.88 10.26 -4.83
C TYR A 111 16.22 9.83 -6.27
N VAL A 112 17.49 9.50 -6.52
CA VAL A 112 18.04 9.04 -7.80
C VAL A 112 19.18 8.07 -7.49
N PRO A 113 19.17 6.85 -8.05
CA PRO A 113 18.13 6.24 -8.89
C PRO A 113 16.82 6.00 -8.13
N SER A 114 15.72 5.68 -8.87
CA SER A 114 14.47 5.22 -8.29
C SER A 114 14.65 3.87 -7.58
N THR A 115 13.77 3.57 -6.63
CA THR A 115 13.76 2.27 -5.94
C THR A 115 13.59 1.13 -6.94
N SER A 116 12.69 1.28 -7.91
CA SER A 116 12.45 0.30 -8.98
C SER A 116 13.68 0.01 -9.85
N CYS A 117 14.47 1.04 -10.22
CA CYS A 117 15.74 0.84 -10.93
C CYS A 117 16.76 0.08 -10.06
N SER A 118 16.81 0.38 -8.77
CA SER A 118 17.70 -0.31 -7.83
C SER A 118 17.28 -1.78 -7.63
N VAL A 119 15.98 -2.03 -7.55
CA VAL A 119 15.41 -3.40 -7.52
C VAL A 119 15.74 -4.15 -8.81
N GLN A 120 15.56 -3.52 -9.98
CA GLN A 120 15.92 -4.07 -11.28
C GLN A 120 17.36 -4.63 -11.30
N GLY A 121 18.30 -3.78 -10.86
CA GLY A 121 19.71 -4.17 -10.78
C GLY A 121 19.96 -5.32 -9.79
N ALA A 122 19.29 -5.30 -8.64
CA ALA A 122 19.43 -6.31 -7.60
C ALA A 122 18.94 -7.70 -8.04
N ILE A 123 17.81 -7.78 -8.77
CA ILE A 123 17.21 -9.05 -9.22
C ILE A 123 17.64 -9.45 -10.63
N GLY A 124 18.44 -8.63 -11.34
CA GLY A 124 18.92 -8.92 -12.69
C GLY A 124 17.88 -8.76 -13.80
N ALA A 125 16.82 -7.99 -13.59
CA ALA A 125 15.74 -7.79 -14.58
C ALA A 125 16.12 -6.73 -15.64
N ILE A 126 17.23 -6.92 -16.34
CA ILE A 126 17.91 -5.93 -17.20
C ILE A 126 17.06 -5.37 -18.35
N ARG A 127 15.97 -6.03 -18.73
CA ARG A 127 15.08 -5.62 -19.82
C ARG A 127 13.89 -4.78 -19.36
N ALA A 128 13.59 -4.78 -18.06
CA ALA A 128 12.40 -4.12 -17.53
C ALA A 128 12.51 -2.59 -17.57
N THR A 129 11.43 -1.91 -17.93
CA THR A 129 11.27 -0.47 -17.71
C THR A 129 10.90 -0.22 -16.25
N CYS A 130 11.50 0.79 -15.59
CA CYS A 130 11.40 0.98 -14.16
C CYS A 130 11.00 2.40 -13.77
N PHE A 131 10.03 2.55 -12.87
CA PHE A 131 9.69 3.81 -12.23
C PHE A 131 8.96 3.61 -10.90
N ASP A 132 9.06 4.61 -10.01
CA ASP A 132 8.37 4.62 -8.73
C ASP A 132 7.06 5.41 -8.80
N ILE A 133 6.08 5.01 -7.96
CA ILE A 133 4.81 5.73 -7.76
C ILE A 133 4.72 6.18 -6.30
N ASN A 134 4.35 7.44 -6.10
CA ASN A 134 4.00 7.99 -4.81
C ASN A 134 2.50 8.36 -4.77
N ALA A 135 1.71 7.53 -4.11
CA ALA A 135 0.32 7.80 -3.73
C ALA A 135 0.08 7.37 -2.26
N ALA A 136 1.10 7.52 -1.44
CA ALA A 136 1.13 7.15 -0.03
C ALA A 136 0.60 5.73 0.21
N CYS A 137 -0.23 5.52 1.24
CA CYS A 137 -0.74 4.19 1.60
C CYS A 137 -1.66 3.55 0.55
N SER A 138 -2.17 4.31 -0.42
CA SER A 138 -2.88 3.78 -1.59
C SER A 138 -1.96 3.43 -2.77
N GLY A 139 -0.65 3.65 -2.62
CA GLY A 139 0.34 3.53 -3.69
C GLY A 139 0.33 2.19 -4.41
N PHE A 140 0.18 1.07 -3.68
CA PHE A 140 0.12 -0.25 -4.30
C PHE A 140 -1.08 -0.40 -5.26
N LEU A 141 -2.25 0.15 -4.91
CA LEU A 141 -3.43 0.14 -5.80
C LEU A 141 -3.20 0.98 -7.06
N PHE A 142 -2.57 2.16 -6.91
CA PHE A 142 -2.21 3.00 -8.05
C PHE A 142 -1.19 2.30 -8.96
N ALA A 143 -0.21 1.61 -8.37
CA ALA A 143 0.78 0.84 -9.10
C ALA A 143 0.15 -0.35 -9.84
N LEU A 144 -0.75 -1.11 -9.19
CA LEU A 144 -1.52 -2.18 -9.84
C LEU A 144 -2.36 -1.64 -10.99
N ASN A 145 -3.08 -0.54 -10.77
CA ASN A 145 -3.91 0.08 -11.81
C ASN A 145 -3.08 0.49 -13.02
N THR A 146 -1.88 1.02 -12.77
CA THR A 146 -0.92 1.40 -13.81
C THR A 146 -0.43 0.15 -14.56
N ALA A 147 -0.03 -0.92 -13.85
CA ALA A 147 0.40 -2.18 -14.45
C ALA A 147 -0.68 -2.76 -15.37
N TYR A 148 -1.91 -2.82 -14.89
CA TYR A 148 -3.04 -3.28 -15.70
C TYR A 148 -3.25 -2.42 -16.95
N ALA A 149 -3.14 -1.09 -16.84
CA ALA A 149 -3.28 -0.20 -18.01
C ALA A 149 -2.20 -0.47 -19.07
N TYR A 150 -0.95 -0.68 -18.66
CA TYR A 150 0.15 -1.02 -19.57
C TYR A 150 -0.05 -2.36 -20.26
N ILE A 151 -0.55 -3.36 -19.51
CA ILE A 151 -0.83 -4.70 -20.06
C ILE A 151 -1.99 -4.63 -21.07
N GLU A 152 -3.05 -3.90 -20.74
CA GLU A 152 -4.22 -3.76 -21.61
C GLU A 152 -3.88 -3.04 -22.92
N MET A 153 -3.03 -2.03 -22.84
CA MET A 153 -2.54 -1.32 -24.03
C MET A 153 -1.52 -2.11 -24.85
N GLY A 154 -1.14 -3.32 -24.40
CA GLY A 154 -0.14 -4.15 -25.06
C GLY A 154 1.30 -3.61 -24.94
N MET A 155 1.55 -2.67 -24.03
CA MET A 155 2.87 -2.07 -23.80
C MET A 155 3.75 -2.93 -22.89
N ALA A 156 3.15 -3.82 -22.11
CA ALA A 156 3.82 -4.81 -21.28
C ALA A 156 3.00 -6.11 -21.24
N LYS A 157 3.65 -7.24 -20.98
CA LYS A 157 2.99 -8.53 -20.76
C LYS A 157 3.15 -9.01 -19.32
N THR A 158 4.29 -8.72 -18.72
CA THR A 158 4.65 -9.14 -17.36
C THR A 158 5.17 -7.96 -16.58
N VAL A 159 4.49 -7.59 -15.50
CA VAL A 159 4.81 -6.43 -14.67
C VAL A 159 4.98 -6.86 -13.22
N LEU A 160 6.12 -6.51 -12.62
CA LEU A 160 6.33 -6.59 -11.18
C LEU A 160 5.79 -5.30 -10.54
N VAL A 161 4.91 -5.45 -9.56
CA VAL A 161 4.40 -4.35 -8.72
C VAL A 161 4.78 -4.61 -7.28
N ALA A 162 5.48 -3.68 -6.64
CA ALA A 162 5.83 -3.79 -5.23
C ALA A 162 5.33 -2.58 -4.44
N GLY A 163 4.91 -2.82 -3.19
CA GLY A 163 4.79 -1.81 -2.16
C GLY A 163 5.92 -2.01 -1.15
N ALA A 164 6.72 -0.99 -0.89
CA ALA A 164 7.90 -1.12 -0.04
C ALA A 164 8.15 0.15 0.76
N GLU A 165 8.34 0.00 2.08
CA GLU A 165 8.47 1.15 2.98
C GLU A 165 9.47 0.90 4.11
N THR A 166 10.28 1.92 4.38
CA THR A 166 11.09 2.07 5.60
C THR A 166 10.58 3.29 6.37
N LEU A 167 9.36 3.20 6.91
CA LEU A 167 8.69 4.32 7.58
C LEU A 167 9.35 4.69 8.90
N SER A 168 10.05 3.75 9.54
CA SER A 168 10.82 3.99 10.75
C SER A 168 11.85 5.13 10.60
N ARG A 169 12.28 5.40 9.37
CA ARG A 169 13.17 6.50 9.00
C ARG A 169 12.48 7.87 9.01
N GLU A 170 11.18 7.87 8.76
CA GLU A 170 10.35 9.06 8.55
C GLU A 170 9.52 9.45 9.79
N VAL A 171 9.60 8.65 10.86
CA VAL A 171 8.88 8.85 12.12
C VAL A 171 9.70 9.68 13.10
N ASP A 172 9.06 10.58 13.82
CA ASP A 172 9.59 11.22 15.01
C ASP A 172 9.39 10.29 16.21
N TRP A 173 10.46 9.66 16.66
CA TRP A 173 10.43 8.72 17.79
C TRP A 173 10.14 9.36 19.14
N SER A 174 10.06 10.69 19.21
CA SER A 174 9.59 11.44 20.38
C SER A 174 8.09 11.76 20.34
N ASP A 175 7.44 11.57 19.17
CA ASP A 175 6.00 11.78 19.02
C ASP A 175 5.22 10.47 19.23
N ARG A 176 4.63 10.33 20.42
CA ARG A 176 3.76 9.20 20.75
C ARG A 176 2.59 9.00 19.77
N GLY A 177 2.12 10.07 19.13
CA GLY A 177 0.97 10.03 18.22
C GLY A 177 1.25 9.29 16.92
N SER A 178 2.49 9.25 16.50
CA SER A 178 2.91 8.64 15.21
C SER A 178 3.82 7.41 15.39
N CYS A 179 4.78 7.43 16.33
CA CYS A 179 5.79 6.36 16.43
C CYS A 179 5.21 4.98 16.77
N ILE A 180 4.04 4.94 17.42
CA ILE A 180 3.36 3.69 17.78
C ILE A 180 2.67 3.00 16.61
N LEU A 181 2.52 3.67 15.46
CA LEU A 181 1.70 3.19 14.34
C LEU A 181 2.50 2.43 13.30
N PHE A 182 3.61 3.02 12.87
CA PHE A 182 4.29 2.62 11.64
C PHE A 182 5.27 1.48 11.83
N GLY A 183 5.33 0.62 10.81
CA GLY A 183 6.32 -0.43 10.65
C GLY A 183 6.94 -0.40 9.25
N ASP A 184 8.01 -1.14 9.07
CA ASP A 184 8.74 -1.32 7.83
C ASP A 184 8.35 -2.64 7.17
N GLY A 185 8.32 -2.68 5.85
CA GLY A 185 8.02 -3.91 5.14
C GLY A 185 7.89 -3.72 3.64
N SER A 186 7.81 -4.85 2.94
CA SER A 186 7.57 -4.90 1.50
C SER A 186 6.74 -6.12 1.13
N GLY A 187 5.89 -5.97 0.14
CA GLY A 187 5.24 -7.06 -0.56
C GLY A 187 5.18 -6.77 -2.05
N ALA A 188 5.18 -7.80 -2.87
CA ALA A 188 5.20 -7.68 -4.32
C ALA A 188 4.21 -8.63 -4.98
N ALA A 189 3.76 -8.27 -6.18
CA ALA A 189 2.92 -9.07 -7.04
C ALA A 189 3.48 -9.08 -8.46
N ILE A 190 3.37 -10.22 -9.15
CA ILE A 190 3.53 -10.32 -10.59
C ILE A 190 2.14 -10.24 -11.21
N VAL A 191 1.99 -9.33 -12.15
CA VAL A 191 0.78 -9.18 -12.97
C VAL A 191 1.14 -9.57 -14.40
N GLN A 192 0.47 -10.58 -14.93
CA GLN A 192 0.71 -11.08 -16.29
C GLN A 192 -0.57 -11.05 -17.12
N LYS A 193 -0.41 -10.80 -18.42
CA LYS A 193 -1.47 -11.05 -19.38
C LYS A 193 -1.77 -12.55 -19.41
N ASP A 194 -3.04 -12.91 -19.30
CA ASP A 194 -3.49 -14.29 -19.44
C ASP A 194 -4.69 -14.36 -20.39
N ASP A 195 -4.61 -15.23 -21.36
CA ASP A 195 -5.68 -15.45 -22.36
C ASP A 195 -6.74 -16.45 -21.87
N SER A 196 -6.59 -17.03 -20.67
CA SER A 196 -7.49 -18.06 -20.11
C SER A 196 -8.89 -17.57 -19.74
N ASN A 197 -9.17 -16.29 -19.78
CA ASN A 197 -10.42 -15.66 -19.36
C ASN A 197 -10.82 -15.84 -17.87
N VAL A 198 -9.92 -16.27 -17.03
CA VAL A 198 -10.17 -16.55 -15.61
C VAL A 198 -9.29 -15.63 -14.74
N GLY A 199 -9.94 -14.88 -13.89
CA GLY A 199 -9.26 -14.00 -12.92
C GLY A 199 -8.85 -12.63 -13.47
N GLY A 200 -8.32 -11.81 -12.57
CA GLY A 200 -7.79 -10.50 -12.87
C GLY A 200 -8.66 -9.33 -12.38
N LEU A 201 -8.36 -8.12 -12.85
CA LEU A 201 -9.06 -6.90 -12.46
C LEU A 201 -10.42 -6.81 -13.16
N ILE A 202 -11.49 -6.79 -12.36
CA ILE A 202 -12.86 -6.59 -12.87
C ILE A 202 -13.18 -5.09 -12.97
N ALA A 203 -12.88 -4.32 -11.90
CA ALA A 203 -13.12 -2.89 -11.86
C ALA A 203 -12.21 -2.19 -10.87
N SER A 204 -11.90 -0.92 -11.14
CA SER A 204 -11.17 -0.08 -10.21
C SER A 204 -11.80 1.31 -10.11
N VAL A 205 -11.64 1.93 -8.93
CA VAL A 205 -11.99 3.32 -8.63
C VAL A 205 -10.84 3.94 -7.88
N THR A 206 -10.30 5.04 -8.37
CA THR A 206 -9.28 5.82 -7.69
C THR A 206 -9.67 7.29 -7.62
N GLY A 207 -9.13 8.01 -6.65
CA GLY A 207 -9.37 9.45 -6.53
C GLY A 207 -8.32 10.12 -5.66
N SER A 208 -8.29 11.46 -5.75
CA SER A 208 -7.37 12.30 -4.98
C SER A 208 -8.03 13.62 -4.61
N ASP A 209 -7.65 14.18 -3.45
CA ASP A 209 -8.04 15.51 -3.01
C ASP A 209 -6.82 16.27 -2.45
N GLY A 210 -6.14 16.99 -3.30
CA GLY A 210 -4.97 17.80 -2.95
C GLY A 210 -5.30 19.01 -2.07
N THR A 211 -6.57 19.38 -1.90
CA THR A 211 -6.96 20.49 -1.03
C THR A 211 -6.84 20.16 0.46
N GLN A 212 -6.72 18.89 0.79
CA GLN A 212 -6.54 18.36 2.14
C GLN A 212 -5.13 17.78 2.36
N GLY A 213 -4.15 18.19 1.57
CA GLY A 213 -2.78 17.67 1.64
C GLY A 213 -2.10 17.84 2.99
N ASP A 214 -2.46 18.86 3.76
CA ASP A 214 -1.88 19.13 5.08
C ASP A 214 -2.32 18.14 6.19
N VAL A 215 -3.33 17.30 5.93
CA VAL A 215 -3.85 16.32 6.90
C VAL A 215 -2.83 15.21 7.21
N LEU A 216 -2.01 14.84 6.24
CA LEU A 216 -0.95 13.86 6.39
C LEU A 216 0.23 14.24 5.50
N THR A 217 1.33 14.65 6.12
CA THR A 217 2.51 15.17 5.42
C THR A 217 3.80 14.53 5.91
N CYS A 218 4.77 14.43 5.00
CA CYS A 218 6.18 14.25 5.31
C CYS A 218 6.96 15.18 4.36
N LYS A 219 7.38 16.35 4.84
CA LYS A 219 7.96 17.39 3.97
C LYS A 219 9.41 17.05 3.66
N GLY A 220 9.79 17.13 2.40
CA GLY A 220 11.15 17.01 1.94
C GLY A 220 12.08 18.11 2.47
N ARG A 221 13.33 18.09 2.07
CA ARG A 221 14.33 19.12 2.42
C ARG A 221 13.86 20.49 1.94
N GLY A 222 14.21 21.53 2.71
CA GLY A 222 14.01 22.90 2.30
C GLY A 222 14.92 23.27 1.12
N ILE A 223 14.51 24.28 0.35
CA ILE A 223 15.29 24.78 -0.79
C ILE A 223 16.62 25.34 -0.28
N GLN A 224 17.72 24.87 -0.88
CA GLN A 224 19.07 25.36 -0.64
C GLN A 224 19.72 25.62 -2.01
N ASN A 225 19.99 26.89 -2.31
CA ASN A 225 20.67 27.33 -3.51
C ASN A 225 21.33 28.68 -3.22
N PRO A 226 22.10 29.27 -4.18
CA PRO A 226 22.78 30.56 -3.96
C PRO A 226 21.87 31.71 -3.56
N PHE A 227 20.56 31.63 -3.82
CA PHE A 227 19.61 32.70 -3.54
C PHE A 227 18.76 32.43 -2.29
N HIS A 228 18.78 31.18 -1.77
CA HIS A 228 17.95 30.79 -0.62
C HIS A 228 18.59 29.68 0.20
N ASN A 229 18.63 29.87 1.51
CA ASN A 229 19.15 28.90 2.46
C ASN A 229 18.08 28.56 3.50
N SER A 230 17.31 27.52 3.23
CA SER A 230 16.33 27.02 4.18
C SER A 230 17.01 26.39 5.40
N LYS A 231 16.57 26.75 6.60
CA LYS A 231 17.01 26.12 7.86
C LYS A 231 16.38 24.72 8.09
N ARG A 232 15.36 24.34 7.29
CA ARG A 232 14.69 23.04 7.42
C ARG A 232 15.59 21.92 6.94
N LYS A 233 16.09 21.10 7.86
CA LYS A 233 16.99 19.97 7.57
C LYS A 233 16.23 18.72 7.16
N LYS A 234 15.31 18.25 7.99
CA LYS A 234 14.43 17.09 7.78
C LYS A 234 13.09 17.38 8.45
N ASP A 235 12.01 16.89 7.89
CA ASP A 235 10.71 16.82 8.55
C ASP A 235 10.32 15.36 8.72
N TYR A 236 9.46 15.09 9.67
CA TYR A 236 8.91 13.78 9.96
C TYR A 236 7.45 13.71 9.52
N ILE A 237 6.90 12.50 9.49
CA ILE A 237 5.47 12.29 9.25
C ILE A 237 4.67 13.05 10.31
N ARG A 238 3.76 13.90 9.84
CA ARG A 238 2.78 14.63 10.67
C ARG A 238 1.39 14.30 10.19
N MET A 239 0.50 14.00 11.13
CA MET A 239 -0.82 13.50 10.81
C MET A 239 -1.88 14.06 11.76
N ASP A 240 -2.97 14.62 11.19
CA ASP A 240 -4.23 14.75 11.92
C ASP A 240 -4.98 13.40 11.87
N GLY A 241 -4.76 12.57 12.89
CA GLY A 241 -5.33 11.24 12.96
C GLY A 241 -6.87 11.23 12.95
N GLN A 242 -7.54 12.28 13.45
CA GLN A 242 -9.00 12.37 13.41
C GLN A 242 -9.51 12.67 12.00
N ALA A 243 -8.84 13.56 11.28
CA ALA A 243 -9.19 13.88 9.90
C ALA A 243 -8.97 12.66 8.99
N VAL A 244 -7.82 11.97 9.13
CA VAL A 244 -7.53 10.72 8.39
C VAL A 244 -8.57 9.65 8.72
N PHE A 245 -8.94 9.47 9.99
CA PHE A 245 -9.98 8.51 10.38
C PHE A 245 -11.31 8.81 9.71
N ARG A 246 -11.82 10.06 9.81
CA ARG A 246 -13.08 10.47 9.18
C ARG A 246 -13.08 10.28 7.67
N PHE A 247 -11.97 10.60 7.04
CA PHE A 247 -11.77 10.42 5.60
C PHE A 247 -11.85 8.93 5.23
N ALA A 248 -11.04 8.07 5.86
CA ALA A 248 -10.97 6.65 5.56
C ALA A 248 -12.33 5.95 5.66
N VAL A 249 -13.01 6.12 6.81
CA VAL A 249 -14.31 5.47 7.05
C VAL A 249 -15.45 6.01 6.18
N THR A 250 -15.23 7.14 5.50
CA THR A 250 -16.20 7.71 4.55
C THR A 250 -15.90 7.28 3.12
N MET A 251 -14.65 7.38 2.69
CA MET A 251 -14.28 7.17 1.30
C MET A 251 -14.20 5.69 0.92
N VAL A 252 -13.64 4.83 1.78
CA VAL A 252 -13.54 3.40 1.48
C VAL A 252 -14.91 2.76 1.24
N PRO A 253 -15.91 2.87 2.13
CA PRO A 253 -17.23 2.31 1.85
C PRO A 253 -17.89 2.89 0.61
N ARG A 254 -17.64 4.18 0.31
CA ARG A 254 -18.17 4.82 -0.90
C ARG A 254 -17.59 4.18 -2.17
N CYS A 255 -16.26 3.99 -2.24
CA CYS A 255 -15.60 3.35 -3.38
C CYS A 255 -16.05 1.90 -3.56
N VAL A 256 -16.12 1.14 -2.46
CA VAL A 256 -16.59 -0.25 -2.50
C VAL A 256 -18.01 -0.33 -3.05
N LYS A 257 -18.95 0.45 -2.49
CA LYS A 257 -20.34 0.49 -3.00
C LYS A 257 -20.45 0.91 -4.46
N GLN A 258 -19.58 1.82 -4.89
CA GLN A 258 -19.56 2.27 -6.29
C GLN A 258 -19.11 1.14 -7.22
N ILE A 259 -18.07 0.37 -6.86
CA ILE A 259 -17.61 -0.79 -7.63
C ILE A 259 -18.69 -1.85 -7.68
N LEU A 260 -19.22 -2.28 -6.52
CA LEU A 260 -20.26 -3.31 -6.45
C LEU A 260 -21.49 -2.96 -7.28
N LYS A 261 -21.96 -1.71 -7.19
CA LYS A 261 -23.09 -1.23 -8.01
C LYS A 261 -22.80 -1.30 -9.50
N LYS A 262 -21.60 -0.89 -9.92
CA LYS A 262 -21.25 -0.82 -11.34
C LYS A 262 -21.04 -2.20 -11.96
N THR A 263 -20.49 -3.13 -11.20
CA THR A 263 -20.21 -4.50 -11.65
C THR A 263 -21.39 -5.45 -11.42
N GLU A 264 -22.49 -4.92 -10.85
CA GLU A 264 -23.67 -5.72 -10.45
C GLU A 264 -23.27 -6.93 -9.57
N THR A 265 -22.20 -6.76 -8.77
CA THR A 265 -21.69 -7.79 -7.86
C THR A 265 -22.36 -7.64 -6.51
N ASP A 266 -22.91 -8.73 -5.98
CA ASP A 266 -23.42 -8.72 -4.62
C ASP A 266 -22.28 -8.63 -3.61
N VAL A 267 -22.50 -7.92 -2.51
CA VAL A 267 -21.51 -7.80 -1.43
C VAL A 267 -21.21 -9.17 -0.78
N ASP A 268 -22.19 -10.07 -0.79
CA ASP A 268 -22.05 -11.42 -0.25
C ASP A 268 -21.15 -12.33 -1.11
N ASP A 269 -21.03 -12.04 -2.43
CA ASP A 269 -20.09 -12.71 -3.35
C ASP A 269 -18.63 -12.38 -3.04
N ILE A 270 -18.36 -11.34 -2.26
CA ILE A 270 -17.00 -10.96 -1.90
C ILE A 270 -16.49 -11.85 -0.78
N LYS A 271 -15.43 -12.59 -1.06
CA LYS A 271 -14.78 -13.46 -0.06
C LYS A 271 -14.06 -12.65 1.00
N PHE A 272 -13.20 -11.71 0.59
CA PHE A 272 -12.45 -10.85 1.49
C PHE A 272 -12.38 -9.40 1.01
N PHE A 273 -12.38 -8.51 2.00
CA PHE A 273 -12.07 -7.09 1.85
C PHE A 273 -10.65 -6.85 2.39
N VAL A 274 -9.67 -6.89 1.51
CA VAL A 274 -8.24 -6.72 1.82
C VAL A 274 -7.92 -5.23 1.81
N LEU A 275 -8.05 -4.60 2.98
CA LEU A 275 -7.88 -3.16 3.12
C LEU A 275 -6.47 -2.80 3.61
N HIS A 276 -6.06 -1.57 3.34
CA HIS A 276 -4.88 -0.97 3.97
C HIS A 276 -4.93 -1.12 5.49
N GLN A 277 -3.87 -1.63 6.10
CA GLN A 277 -3.74 -2.00 7.49
C GLN A 277 -3.29 -0.81 8.36
N ALA A 278 -4.16 0.20 8.49
CA ALA A 278 -3.82 1.42 9.22
C ALA A 278 -4.14 1.35 10.72
N ASN A 279 -5.32 0.85 11.05
CA ASN A 279 -5.87 0.85 12.42
C ASN A 279 -7.10 -0.05 12.48
N VAL A 280 -7.20 -0.91 13.49
CA VAL A 280 -8.33 -1.85 13.67
C VAL A 280 -9.69 -1.16 13.69
N ARG A 281 -9.80 -0.02 14.38
CA ARG A 281 -11.06 0.74 14.49
C ARG A 281 -11.58 1.28 13.17
N ILE A 282 -10.67 1.58 12.22
CA ILE A 282 -11.04 1.99 10.87
C ILE A 282 -11.68 0.80 10.15
N LEU A 283 -11.06 -0.38 10.23
CA LEU A 283 -11.55 -1.60 9.58
C LEU A 283 -12.91 -2.02 10.12
N GLU A 284 -13.07 -2.04 11.44
CA GLU A 284 -14.34 -2.33 12.12
C GLU A 284 -15.48 -1.39 11.69
N LEU A 285 -15.19 -0.07 11.64
CA LEU A 285 -16.21 0.90 11.24
C LEU A 285 -16.54 0.81 9.75
N ILE A 286 -15.58 0.48 8.89
CA ILE A 286 -15.82 0.22 7.46
C ILE A 286 -16.72 -1.00 7.30
N ALA A 287 -16.42 -2.12 7.98
CA ALA A 287 -17.22 -3.33 7.97
C ALA A 287 -18.68 -3.03 8.39
N LYS A 288 -18.86 -2.31 9.50
CA LYS A 288 -20.18 -1.85 9.97
C LYS A 288 -20.92 -0.99 8.94
N ARG A 289 -20.24 -0.06 8.25
CA ARG A 289 -20.85 0.81 7.23
C ARG A 289 -21.20 0.08 5.93
N LEU A 290 -20.47 -0.96 5.62
CA LEU A 290 -20.77 -1.87 4.51
C LEU A 290 -21.85 -2.89 4.88
N LYS A 291 -22.14 -3.07 6.16
CA LYS A 291 -23.00 -4.12 6.74
C LYS A 291 -22.49 -5.53 6.42
N VAL A 292 -21.19 -5.71 6.48
CA VAL A 292 -20.48 -6.96 6.22
C VAL A 292 -19.85 -7.44 7.52
N ASP A 293 -19.81 -8.74 7.72
CA ASP A 293 -19.14 -9.34 8.87
C ASP A 293 -17.66 -9.00 8.91
N ILE A 294 -17.13 -8.73 10.10
CA ILE A 294 -15.73 -8.40 10.31
C ILE A 294 -14.78 -9.54 9.88
N ASP A 295 -15.24 -10.77 9.90
CA ASP A 295 -14.49 -11.95 9.50
C ASP A 295 -14.10 -11.93 8.00
N LYS A 296 -14.83 -11.17 7.17
CA LYS A 296 -14.48 -10.90 5.78
C LYS A 296 -13.39 -9.81 5.64
N PHE A 297 -12.90 -9.23 6.73
CA PHE A 297 -11.84 -8.22 6.76
C PHE A 297 -10.58 -8.79 7.43
N PRO A 298 -9.77 -9.57 6.71
CA PRO A 298 -8.55 -10.13 7.29
C PRO A 298 -7.61 -9.01 7.74
N MET A 299 -6.91 -9.26 8.86
CA MET A 299 -6.03 -8.30 9.50
C MET A 299 -4.71 -8.96 9.91
N ASN A 300 -3.62 -8.20 9.72
CA ASN A 300 -2.28 -8.57 10.21
C ASN A 300 -1.53 -7.38 10.82
N LEU A 301 -2.22 -6.24 10.97
CA LEU A 301 -1.65 -5.03 11.53
C LEU A 301 -1.16 -5.20 12.98
N ASP A 302 -1.68 -6.19 13.70
CA ASP A 302 -1.26 -6.50 15.07
C ASP A 302 0.22 -6.94 15.13
N ARG A 303 0.76 -7.55 14.05
CA ARG A 303 2.12 -8.05 13.92
C ARG A 303 3.04 -7.13 13.11
N TYR A 304 2.50 -6.38 12.16
CA TYR A 304 3.32 -5.57 11.24
C TYR A 304 3.19 -4.06 11.45
N GLY A 305 2.16 -3.62 12.19
CA GLY A 305 1.81 -2.20 12.25
C GLY A 305 1.30 -1.67 10.91
N ASN A 306 1.37 -0.37 10.75
CA ASN A 306 1.04 0.31 9.50
C ASN A 306 2.29 0.37 8.60
N THR A 307 2.35 -0.46 7.58
CA THR A 307 3.43 -0.50 6.58
C THR A 307 3.07 0.26 5.28
N SER A 308 2.15 1.25 5.34
CA SER A 308 1.75 2.10 4.21
C SER A 308 1.41 1.31 2.94
N SER A 309 2.09 1.58 1.83
CA SER A 309 1.87 0.92 0.52
C SER A 309 2.13 -0.59 0.55
N ALA A 310 2.96 -1.08 1.46
CA ALA A 310 3.28 -2.50 1.59
C ALA A 310 2.18 -3.32 2.29
N SER A 311 1.25 -2.70 3.01
CA SER A 311 0.30 -3.39 3.87
C SER A 311 -0.65 -4.34 3.13
N ILE A 312 -1.15 -3.93 1.97
CA ILE A 312 -2.05 -4.75 1.14
C ILE A 312 -1.31 -5.96 0.55
N PRO A 313 -0.17 -5.82 -0.14
CA PRO A 313 0.51 -6.97 -0.70
C PRO A 313 1.07 -7.92 0.36
N ILE A 314 1.45 -7.45 1.55
CA ILE A 314 1.83 -8.32 2.67
C ILE A 314 0.65 -9.19 3.12
N LEU A 315 -0.54 -8.59 3.27
CA LEU A 315 -1.73 -9.32 3.68
C LEU A 315 -2.21 -10.30 2.60
N LEU A 316 -2.18 -9.89 1.33
CA LEU A 316 -2.52 -10.77 0.20
C LEU A 316 -1.63 -12.02 0.15
N ASP A 317 -0.33 -11.85 0.36
CA ASP A 317 0.60 -12.98 0.37
C ASP A 317 0.33 -13.94 1.54
N GLU A 318 0.00 -13.42 2.73
CA GLU A 318 -0.40 -14.28 3.85
C GLU A 318 -1.67 -15.07 3.54
N LEU A 319 -2.69 -14.43 2.96
CA LEU A 319 -3.92 -15.11 2.56
C LEU A 319 -3.65 -16.21 1.53
N ASN A 320 -2.81 -15.91 0.53
CA ASN A 320 -2.44 -16.87 -0.51
C ASN A 320 -1.66 -18.05 0.07
N ARG A 321 -0.63 -17.80 0.89
CA ARG A 321 0.19 -18.89 1.48
C ARG A 321 -0.55 -19.76 2.48
N ASN A 322 -1.54 -19.19 3.14
CA ASN A 322 -2.41 -19.94 4.04
C ASN A 322 -3.56 -20.65 3.31
N HIS A 323 -3.55 -20.64 1.96
CA HIS A 323 -4.58 -21.25 1.12
C HIS A 323 -6.00 -20.77 1.43
N LEU A 324 -6.12 -19.49 1.84
CA LEU A 324 -7.40 -18.84 2.10
C LEU A 324 -8.01 -18.22 0.84
N LEU A 325 -7.23 -18.12 -0.24
CA LEU A 325 -7.68 -17.65 -1.54
C LEU A 325 -7.62 -18.80 -2.56
N GLU A 326 -8.73 -18.98 -3.28
CA GLU A 326 -8.88 -19.96 -4.34
C GLU A 326 -9.18 -19.27 -5.68
N ARG A 327 -8.85 -19.91 -6.80
CA ARG A 327 -9.15 -19.34 -8.12
C ARG A 327 -10.66 -19.16 -8.30
N GLY A 328 -11.03 -17.95 -8.75
CA GLY A 328 -12.42 -17.52 -8.90
C GLY A 328 -12.97 -16.76 -7.69
N ASP A 329 -12.25 -16.71 -6.56
CA ASP A 329 -12.66 -15.89 -5.42
C ASP A 329 -12.67 -14.40 -5.80
N LYS A 330 -13.75 -13.71 -5.51
CA LYS A 330 -13.82 -12.27 -5.66
C LYS A 330 -13.35 -11.58 -4.38
N ILE A 331 -12.39 -10.68 -4.52
CA ILE A 331 -11.85 -9.88 -3.41
C ILE A 331 -11.90 -8.40 -3.73
N ILE A 332 -12.08 -7.58 -2.70
CA ILE A 332 -11.96 -6.13 -2.79
C ILE A 332 -10.62 -5.72 -2.16
N LEU A 333 -9.75 -5.08 -2.95
CA LEU A 333 -8.61 -4.34 -2.41
C LEU A 333 -9.02 -2.89 -2.20
N SER A 334 -8.66 -2.26 -1.07
CA SER A 334 -8.89 -0.83 -0.91
C SER A 334 -7.85 -0.17 -0.02
N GLY A 335 -7.40 1.01 -0.43
CA GLY A 335 -6.41 1.82 0.26
C GLY A 335 -6.79 3.29 0.31
N PHE A 336 -6.22 3.99 1.28
CA PHE A 336 -6.36 5.42 1.48
C PHE A 336 -5.09 5.95 2.16
N GLY A 337 -4.74 7.21 1.90
CA GLY A 337 -3.51 7.78 2.45
C GLY A 337 -3.34 9.27 2.19
N GLY A 338 -2.12 9.74 2.49
CA GLY A 338 -1.72 11.13 2.23
C GLY A 338 -1.95 11.55 0.79
N GLY A 339 -2.26 12.87 0.63
CA GLY A 339 -2.56 13.45 -0.66
C GLY A 339 -3.77 14.41 -0.60
N LEU A 340 -4.98 14.09 -0.15
CA LEU A 340 -5.40 12.72 0.15
C LEU A 340 -5.58 11.89 -1.11
N THR A 341 -5.28 10.61 -1.02
CA THR A 341 -5.49 9.65 -2.10
C THR A 341 -6.29 8.45 -1.59
N TRP A 342 -7.07 7.81 -2.46
CA TRP A 342 -7.84 6.62 -2.12
C TRP A 342 -8.12 5.78 -3.36
N GLY A 343 -8.50 4.54 -3.14
CA GLY A 343 -8.94 3.65 -4.20
C GLY A 343 -9.54 2.35 -3.70
N ALA A 344 -10.26 1.69 -4.60
CA ALA A 344 -10.69 0.31 -4.43
C ALA A 344 -10.60 -0.42 -5.77
N MET A 345 -10.39 -1.73 -5.71
CA MET A 345 -10.31 -2.62 -6.87
C MET A 345 -11.11 -3.89 -6.57
N LEU A 346 -11.93 -4.34 -7.50
CA LEU A 346 -12.54 -5.66 -7.48
C LEU A 346 -11.70 -6.57 -8.36
N ILE A 347 -11.20 -7.63 -7.77
CA ILE A 347 -10.35 -8.62 -8.42
C ILE A 347 -11.01 -9.99 -8.30
N GLU A 348 -10.97 -10.77 -9.35
CA GLU A 348 -11.19 -12.21 -9.34
C GLU A 348 -9.82 -12.88 -9.23
N TRP A 349 -9.60 -13.64 -8.15
CA TRP A 349 -8.31 -14.21 -7.79
C TRP A 349 -7.87 -15.36 -8.71
#